data_d5491fdd4908a4dceb2c2d2aa278c844
#
_entry.id   d5491fdd4908a4dceb2c2d2aa278c844
#
_cell.length_a   1.000
_cell.length_b   1.000
_cell.length_c   1.000
_cell.angle_alpha   90.00
_cell.angle_beta   90.00
_cell.angle_gamma   90.00
#
_symmetry.space_group_name_H-M   'P 1'
#
loop_
_entity.id
_entity.type
_entity.pdbx_description
1 polymer ?
#
loop_
_entity_poly.entity_id
_entity_poly.type
_entity_poly.pdbx_seq_one_letter_code
_entity_poly.pdbx_strand_id
1 'polypeptide(L)'
;MRSMKRFLPYLSVLTAMLIWSASGIAIKEALVVLPPMTMIVLRFSLAILLMLLIGLCAPRNSMFALQKPSKKDLPLFILGGIFQPFLYYILETYSYDALSSPTIAEALLSTSPVLAPFFAAVLLREHISIFNILGILISTVGMLLLVLVGASDFSIGNPWGIAFAFAAVSTAVLYTIVLRRIPSRYNPLSVVFYVQLSALVLFVPLCACTDGISGFTRLTQASPDLLCHTLGAVAYLAVGASVIAFICFCYTVRVIGVTRTNAFNNVRPAFTAIWMLLFFGEQLPWAKWVGILCIIIGLFVCQIVQSPKK
;
A
#
# COMPACT_ATOMS: atom_id res chain seq x y z
N MET A 1 -25.06 -17.97 -0.78
CA MET A 1 -24.44 -17.09 0.23
C MET A 1 -23.12 -17.60 0.85
N ARG A 2 -22.92 -18.89 1.16
CA ARG A 2 -21.63 -19.40 1.71
C ARG A 2 -20.45 -19.27 0.73
N SER A 3 -20.66 -19.51 -0.58
CA SER A 3 -19.60 -19.38 -1.60
C SER A 3 -19.10 -17.94 -1.75
N MET A 4 -20.00 -16.96 -1.81
CA MET A 4 -19.66 -15.55 -1.98
C MET A 4 -18.81 -14.98 -0.83
N LYS A 5 -19.05 -15.41 0.42
CA LYS A 5 -18.24 -15.02 1.58
C LYS A 5 -16.79 -15.52 1.52
N ARG A 6 -16.53 -16.59 0.77
CA ARG A 6 -15.19 -17.19 0.61
C ARG A 6 -14.33 -16.40 -0.37
N PHE A 7 -14.93 -15.77 -1.39
CA PHE A 7 -14.21 -14.98 -2.40
C PHE A 7 -14.03 -13.50 -2.02
N LEU A 8 -14.83 -12.99 -1.08
CA LEU A 8 -14.81 -11.59 -0.68
C LEU A 8 -13.42 -11.07 -0.25
N PRO A 9 -12.61 -11.79 0.55
CA PRO A 9 -11.27 -11.32 0.92
C PRO A 9 -10.34 -11.17 -0.29
N TYR A 10 -10.42 -12.10 -1.24
CA TYR A 10 -9.61 -12.07 -2.46
C TYR A 10 -10.01 -10.91 -3.38
N LEU A 11 -11.31 -10.68 -3.54
CA LEU A 11 -11.80 -9.53 -4.28
C LEU A 11 -11.37 -8.22 -3.59
N SER A 12 -11.45 -8.15 -2.27
CA SER A 12 -11.05 -6.97 -1.51
C SER A 12 -9.57 -6.64 -1.71
N VAL A 13 -8.67 -7.64 -1.62
CA VAL A 13 -7.24 -7.37 -1.83
C VAL A 13 -6.92 -7.01 -3.28
N LEU A 14 -7.57 -7.65 -4.26
CA LEU A 14 -7.41 -7.29 -5.66
C LEU A 14 -7.86 -5.85 -5.93
N THR A 15 -8.99 -5.42 -5.34
CA THR A 15 -9.44 -4.02 -5.40
C THR A 15 -8.40 -3.08 -4.81
N ALA A 16 -7.81 -3.43 -3.66
CA ALA A 16 -6.75 -2.63 -3.06
C ALA A 16 -5.51 -2.52 -3.97
N MET A 17 -5.07 -3.65 -4.55
CA MET A 17 -3.91 -3.67 -5.47
C MET A 17 -4.19 -2.87 -6.75
N LEU A 18 -5.39 -2.98 -7.31
CA LEU A 18 -5.80 -2.22 -8.49
C LEU A 18 -5.77 -0.71 -8.22
N ILE A 19 -6.30 -0.26 -7.09
CA ILE A 19 -6.29 1.15 -6.71
C ILE A 19 -4.85 1.62 -6.46
N TRP A 20 -4.05 0.86 -5.70
CA TRP A 20 -2.68 1.27 -5.41
C TRP A 20 -1.77 1.25 -6.65
N SER A 21 -2.02 0.40 -7.62
CA SER A 21 -1.24 0.36 -8.87
C SER A 21 -1.35 1.64 -9.72
N ALA A 22 -2.46 2.36 -9.62
CA ALA A 22 -2.66 3.65 -10.28
C ALA A 22 -2.21 4.85 -9.42
N SER A 23 -1.88 4.62 -8.13
CA SER A 23 -1.51 5.72 -7.22
C SER A 23 -0.24 6.45 -7.65
N GLY A 24 0.71 5.77 -8.29
CA GLY A 24 1.94 6.39 -8.79
C GLY A 24 1.68 7.49 -9.83
N ILE A 25 0.68 7.29 -10.69
CA ILE A 25 0.25 8.29 -11.68
C ILE A 25 -0.33 9.51 -10.95
N ALA A 26 -1.26 9.28 -10.02
CA ALA A 26 -1.89 10.36 -9.25
C ALA A 26 -0.87 11.12 -8.38
N ILE A 27 0.14 10.43 -7.83
CA ILE A 27 1.23 11.08 -7.09
C ILE A 27 2.01 12.03 -8.01
N LYS A 28 2.40 11.58 -9.21
CA LYS A 28 3.12 12.43 -10.17
C LYS A 28 2.32 13.68 -10.55
N GLU A 29 1.03 13.53 -10.83
CA GLU A 29 0.13 14.65 -11.13
C GLU A 29 0.03 15.64 -9.95
N ALA A 30 -0.08 15.14 -8.73
CA ALA A 30 -0.17 15.99 -7.55
C ALA A 30 1.17 16.74 -7.27
N LEU A 31 2.30 16.09 -7.50
CA LEU A 31 3.65 16.65 -7.27
C LEU A 31 4.04 17.74 -8.27
N VAL A 32 3.31 17.92 -9.37
CA VAL A 32 3.53 19.06 -10.29
C VAL A 32 3.34 20.39 -9.56
N VAL A 33 2.40 20.47 -8.62
CA VAL A 33 2.09 21.68 -7.85
C VAL A 33 2.52 21.57 -6.39
N LEU A 34 2.24 20.42 -5.77
CA LEU A 34 2.39 20.24 -4.34
C LEU A 34 3.76 19.64 -3.97
N PRO A 35 4.45 20.20 -2.98
CA PRO A 35 5.58 19.51 -2.36
C PRO A 35 5.14 18.18 -1.71
N PRO A 36 6.05 17.20 -1.56
CA PRO A 36 5.71 15.86 -1.10
C PRO A 36 4.98 15.80 0.24
N MET A 37 5.45 16.52 1.26
CA MET A 37 4.84 16.48 2.59
C MET A 37 3.49 17.17 2.62
N THR A 38 3.34 18.28 1.89
CA THR A 38 2.05 18.98 1.73
C THR A 38 1.00 18.07 1.07
N MET A 39 1.38 17.35 -0.01
CA MET A 39 0.51 16.37 -0.66
C MET A 39 0.08 15.27 0.33
N ILE A 40 1.00 14.72 1.12
CA ILE A 40 0.72 13.68 2.11
C ILE A 40 -0.26 14.18 3.18
N VAL A 41 -0.02 15.37 3.72
CA VAL A 41 -0.89 15.97 4.73
C VAL A 41 -2.30 16.21 4.18
N LEU A 42 -2.43 16.79 2.98
CA LEU A 42 -3.73 17.00 2.32
C LEU A 42 -4.46 15.68 2.07
N ARG A 43 -3.76 14.69 1.53
CA ARG A 43 -4.29 13.35 1.26
C ARG A 43 -4.87 12.71 2.53
N PHE A 44 -4.10 12.65 3.62
CA PHE A 44 -4.56 12.02 4.85
C PHE A 44 -5.58 12.85 5.61
N SER A 45 -5.50 14.18 5.58
CA SER A 45 -6.52 15.06 6.14
C SER A 45 -7.88 14.83 5.48
N LEU A 46 -7.92 14.80 4.15
CA LEU A 46 -9.14 14.53 3.40
C LEU A 46 -9.67 13.11 3.64
N ALA A 47 -8.79 12.10 3.69
CA ALA A 47 -9.16 10.73 3.98
C ALA A 47 -9.77 10.57 5.39
N ILE A 48 -9.16 11.19 6.39
CA ILE A 48 -9.63 11.16 7.77
C ILE A 48 -10.95 11.90 7.90
N LEU A 49 -11.10 13.06 7.27
CA LEU A 49 -12.36 13.81 7.25
C LEU A 49 -13.48 12.96 6.64
N LEU A 50 -13.23 12.32 5.50
CA LEU A 50 -14.21 11.45 4.85
C LEU A 50 -14.60 10.26 5.74
N MET A 51 -13.63 9.57 6.33
CA MET A 51 -13.91 8.44 7.24
C MET A 51 -14.65 8.90 8.50
N LEU A 52 -14.36 10.09 9.01
CA LEU A 52 -15.06 10.68 10.14
C LEU A 52 -16.54 10.95 9.78
N LEU A 53 -16.79 11.58 8.64
CA LEU A 53 -18.16 11.86 8.15
C LEU A 53 -18.93 10.55 7.95
N ILE A 54 -18.35 9.56 7.27
CA ILE A 54 -18.96 8.24 7.09
C ILE A 54 -19.28 7.60 8.45
N GLY A 55 -18.34 7.63 9.37
CA GLY A 55 -18.48 7.00 10.66
C GLY A 55 -19.49 7.68 11.60
N LEU A 56 -19.66 9.01 11.50
CA LEU A 56 -20.65 9.78 12.26
C LEU A 56 -22.06 9.62 11.69
N CYS A 57 -22.19 9.54 10.36
CA CYS A 57 -23.48 9.35 9.67
C CYS A 57 -23.95 7.89 9.72
N ALA A 58 -23.07 6.94 9.95
CA ALA A 58 -23.40 5.52 9.96
C ALA A 58 -24.22 5.14 11.20
N PRO A 59 -25.27 4.30 11.07
CA PRO A 59 -25.98 3.74 12.23
C PRO A 59 -25.01 3.05 13.18
N ARG A 60 -25.23 3.17 14.51
CA ARG A 60 -24.34 2.62 15.53
C ARG A 60 -24.02 1.12 15.39
N ASN A 61 -24.94 0.35 14.82
CA ASN A 61 -24.78 -1.09 14.57
C ASN A 61 -24.21 -1.39 13.16
N SER A 62 -23.84 -0.37 12.41
CA SER A 62 -23.25 -0.52 11.07
C SER A 62 -21.79 -0.93 11.14
N MET A 63 -21.34 -1.69 10.16
CA MET A 63 -19.92 -1.98 9.94
C MET A 63 -19.07 -0.73 9.59
N PHE A 64 -19.71 0.41 9.36
CA PHE A 64 -19.08 1.70 9.08
C PHE A 64 -19.11 2.66 10.27
N ALA A 65 -19.74 2.30 11.41
CA ALA A 65 -19.73 3.14 12.59
C ALA A 65 -18.33 3.24 13.21
N LEU A 66 -17.89 4.45 13.56
CA LEU A 66 -16.60 4.63 14.23
C LEU A 66 -16.66 4.08 15.66
N GLN A 67 -15.70 3.19 15.96
CA GLN A 67 -15.55 2.53 17.26
C GLN A 67 -14.32 3.09 17.97
N LYS A 68 -14.54 3.74 19.10
CA LYS A 68 -13.43 4.31 19.88
C LYS A 68 -12.49 3.21 20.41
N PRO A 69 -11.17 3.32 20.19
CA PRO A 69 -10.20 2.38 20.75
C PRO A 69 -10.21 2.39 22.27
N SER A 70 -10.07 1.22 22.88
CA SER A 70 -9.80 1.16 24.31
C SER A 70 -8.39 1.66 24.61
N LYS A 71 -8.17 2.18 25.84
CA LYS A 71 -6.84 2.64 26.25
C LYS A 71 -5.76 1.56 26.14
N LYS A 72 -6.14 0.29 26.31
CA LYS A 72 -5.22 -0.87 26.20
C LYS A 72 -4.80 -1.16 24.75
N ASP A 73 -5.68 -0.90 23.79
CA ASP A 73 -5.41 -1.18 22.38
C ASP A 73 -4.81 0.02 21.63
N LEU A 74 -4.94 1.24 22.19
CA LEU A 74 -4.45 2.47 21.58
C LEU A 74 -2.98 2.39 21.11
N PRO A 75 -2.04 1.77 21.85
CA PRO A 75 -0.67 1.62 21.40
C PRO A 75 -0.54 0.87 20.06
N LEU A 76 -1.41 -0.10 19.78
CA LEU A 76 -1.39 -0.83 18.51
C LEU A 76 -1.78 0.07 17.32
N PHE A 77 -2.74 0.98 17.51
CA PHE A 77 -3.16 1.92 16.49
C PHE A 77 -2.05 2.95 16.20
N ILE A 78 -1.42 3.47 17.26
CA ILE A 78 -0.29 4.40 17.15
C ILE A 78 0.88 3.71 16.45
N LEU A 79 1.25 2.50 16.87
CA LEU A 79 2.33 1.72 16.28
C LEU A 79 2.05 1.42 14.79
N GLY A 80 0.80 1.11 14.46
CA GLY A 80 0.37 0.95 13.08
C GLY A 80 0.63 2.21 12.25
N GLY A 81 0.25 3.39 12.74
CA GLY A 81 0.47 4.66 12.06
C GLY A 81 1.95 5.05 11.94
N ILE A 82 2.77 4.72 12.96
CA ILE A 82 4.22 4.93 12.91
C ILE A 82 4.85 4.07 11.81
N PHE A 83 4.53 2.78 11.74
CA PHE A 83 5.10 1.90 10.72
C PHE A 83 4.62 2.24 9.33
N GLN A 84 3.30 2.36 9.15
CA GLN A 84 2.70 2.77 7.88
C GLN A 84 1.37 3.48 8.17
N PRO A 85 1.21 4.72 7.73
CA PRO A 85 1.96 5.34 6.63
C PRO A 85 3.25 6.10 7.01
N PHE A 86 3.53 6.47 8.27
CA PHE A 86 4.56 7.46 8.58
C PHE A 86 5.97 7.04 8.13
N LEU A 87 6.58 6.04 8.75
CA LEU A 87 7.95 5.61 8.40
C LEU A 87 8.05 5.10 6.96
N TYR A 88 7.05 4.35 6.51
CA TYR A 88 7.05 3.80 5.16
C TYR A 88 7.21 4.90 4.11
N TYR A 89 6.38 5.95 4.12
CA TYR A 89 6.45 6.99 3.10
C TYR A 89 7.73 7.81 3.13
N ILE A 90 8.30 8.04 4.32
CA ILE A 90 9.60 8.70 4.45
C ILE A 90 10.69 7.85 3.81
N LEU A 91 10.80 6.58 4.22
CA LEU A 91 11.83 5.66 3.72
C LEU A 91 11.68 5.34 2.23
N GLU A 92 10.44 5.21 1.75
CA GLU A 92 10.12 5.07 0.34
C GLU A 92 10.64 6.27 -0.46
N THR A 93 10.35 7.49 0.00
CA THR A 93 10.80 8.73 -0.67
C THR A 93 12.32 8.80 -0.74
N TYR A 94 13.03 8.54 0.37
CA TYR A 94 14.49 8.52 0.37
C TYR A 94 15.07 7.38 -0.48
N SER A 95 14.37 6.25 -0.61
CA SER A 95 14.79 5.18 -1.52
C SER A 95 14.73 5.65 -2.98
N TYR A 96 13.65 6.30 -3.39
CA TYR A 96 13.52 6.84 -4.75
C TYR A 96 14.55 7.94 -5.06
N ASP A 97 14.86 8.78 -4.08
CA ASP A 97 15.85 9.87 -4.24
C ASP A 97 17.27 9.34 -4.36
N ALA A 98 17.63 8.33 -3.59
CA ALA A 98 18.97 7.78 -3.55
C ALA A 98 19.29 6.81 -4.70
N LEU A 99 18.29 6.13 -5.28
CA LEU A 99 18.47 5.17 -6.37
C LEU A 99 18.43 5.87 -7.73
N SER A 100 19.29 5.43 -8.65
CA SER A 100 19.43 6.01 -9.99
C SER A 100 18.19 5.83 -10.89
N SER A 101 17.36 4.80 -10.60
CA SER A 101 16.18 4.47 -11.38
C SER A 101 14.97 4.22 -10.50
N PRO A 102 13.82 4.88 -10.78
CA PRO A 102 12.55 4.56 -10.12
C PRO A 102 12.14 3.10 -10.27
N THR A 103 12.54 2.46 -11.39
CA THR A 103 12.27 1.04 -11.65
C THR A 103 12.97 0.14 -10.63
N ILE A 104 14.22 0.45 -10.29
CA ILE A 104 14.98 -0.31 -9.27
C ILE A 104 14.34 -0.11 -7.89
N ALA A 105 13.97 1.12 -7.54
CA ALA A 105 13.27 1.42 -6.30
C ALA A 105 11.96 0.62 -6.18
N GLU A 106 11.13 0.62 -7.23
CA GLU A 106 9.86 -0.12 -7.26
C GLU A 106 10.08 -1.63 -7.15
N ALA A 107 11.11 -2.18 -7.80
CA ALA A 107 11.48 -3.60 -7.69
C ALA A 107 11.82 -3.97 -6.24
N LEU A 108 12.64 -3.15 -5.58
CA LEU A 108 13.03 -3.37 -4.19
C LEU A 108 11.83 -3.22 -3.23
N LEU A 109 11.02 -2.18 -3.40
CA LEU A 109 9.81 -1.94 -2.60
C LEU A 109 8.75 -3.04 -2.78
N SER A 110 8.74 -3.71 -3.93
CA SER A 110 7.85 -4.84 -4.20
C SER A 110 8.30 -6.16 -3.55
N THR A 111 9.41 -6.20 -2.81
CA THR A 111 9.91 -7.43 -2.14
C THR A 111 9.16 -7.80 -0.85
N SER A 112 8.13 -7.04 -0.47
CA SER A 112 7.32 -7.32 0.73
C SER A 112 6.79 -8.77 0.82
N PRO A 113 6.37 -9.45 -0.26
CA PRO A 113 5.97 -10.84 -0.19
C PRO A 113 7.09 -11.80 0.25
N VAL A 114 8.35 -11.45 -0.02
CA VAL A 114 9.51 -12.26 0.40
C VAL A 114 9.77 -12.10 1.89
N LEU A 115 9.65 -10.87 2.43
CA LEU A 115 9.90 -10.59 3.84
C LEU A 115 8.71 -10.96 4.75
N ALA A 116 7.48 -10.84 4.25
CA ALA A 116 6.27 -11.06 5.05
C ALA A 116 6.18 -12.44 5.71
N PRO A 117 6.49 -13.57 5.05
CA PRO A 117 6.47 -14.88 5.69
C PRO A 117 7.45 -14.98 6.86
N PHE A 118 8.67 -14.46 6.70
CA PHE A 118 9.67 -14.47 7.76
C PHE A 118 9.17 -13.75 9.02
N PHE A 119 8.70 -12.52 8.88
CA PHE A 119 8.16 -11.76 9.99
C PHE A 119 6.88 -12.39 10.56
N ALA A 120 6.00 -12.95 9.72
CA ALA A 120 4.78 -13.61 10.16
C ALA A 120 5.09 -14.90 10.97
N ALA A 121 6.06 -15.69 10.55
CA ALA A 121 6.49 -16.88 11.28
C ALA A 121 7.06 -16.52 12.66
N VAL A 122 7.97 -15.54 12.72
CA VAL A 122 8.65 -15.15 13.96
C VAL A 122 7.72 -14.43 14.93
N LEU A 123 6.92 -13.46 14.45
CA LEU A 123 6.15 -12.56 15.30
C LEU A 123 4.71 -13.01 15.56
N LEU A 124 4.11 -13.76 14.64
CA LEU A 124 2.73 -14.24 14.76
C LEU A 124 2.65 -15.76 14.91
N ARG A 125 3.78 -16.48 14.77
CA ARG A 125 3.83 -17.95 14.72
C ARG A 125 2.92 -18.53 13.64
N GLU A 126 2.77 -17.83 12.50
CA GLU A 126 2.04 -18.34 11.36
C GLU A 126 2.80 -19.52 10.73
N HIS A 127 2.08 -20.59 10.40
CA HIS A 127 2.65 -21.70 9.64
C HIS A 127 2.80 -21.30 8.18
N ILE A 128 4.05 -21.35 7.68
CA ILE A 128 4.38 -21.11 6.28
C ILE A 128 4.38 -22.46 5.57
N SER A 129 3.47 -22.62 4.62
CA SER A 129 3.42 -23.79 3.76
C SER A 129 4.50 -23.70 2.67
N ILE A 130 5.00 -24.86 2.22
CA ILE A 130 5.89 -24.92 1.05
C ILE A 130 5.23 -24.27 -0.20
N PHE A 131 3.92 -24.39 -0.34
CA PHE A 131 3.19 -23.74 -1.43
C PHE A 131 3.19 -22.21 -1.31
N ASN A 132 3.18 -21.65 -0.08
CA ASN A 132 3.35 -20.21 0.09
C ASN A 132 4.73 -19.77 -0.42
N ILE A 133 5.79 -20.50 -0.06
CA ILE A 133 7.17 -20.19 -0.49
C ILE A 133 7.29 -20.29 -2.01
N LEU A 134 6.88 -21.42 -2.61
CA LEU A 134 6.95 -21.62 -4.05
C LEU A 134 6.13 -20.58 -4.82
N GLY A 135 4.93 -20.28 -4.36
CA GLY A 135 4.06 -19.27 -4.99
C GLY A 135 4.67 -17.88 -4.94
N ILE A 136 5.27 -17.50 -3.80
CA ILE A 136 5.98 -16.22 -3.64
C ILE A 136 7.19 -16.15 -4.58
N LEU A 137 8.00 -17.20 -4.65
CA LEU A 137 9.17 -17.23 -5.54
C LEU A 137 8.76 -17.09 -7.01
N ILE A 138 7.76 -17.85 -7.47
CA ILE A 138 7.26 -17.78 -8.85
C ILE A 138 6.73 -16.38 -9.15
N SER A 139 5.91 -15.79 -8.28
CA SER A 139 5.34 -14.47 -8.49
C SER A 139 6.39 -13.35 -8.41
N THR A 140 7.43 -13.52 -7.57
CA THR A 140 8.55 -12.56 -7.48
C THR A 140 9.41 -12.58 -8.76
N VAL A 141 9.68 -13.75 -9.33
CA VAL A 141 10.36 -13.86 -10.64
C VAL A 141 9.52 -13.16 -11.72
N GLY A 142 8.22 -13.39 -11.75
CA GLY A 142 7.32 -12.71 -12.68
C GLY A 142 7.34 -11.18 -12.53
N MET A 143 7.34 -10.69 -11.29
CA MET A 143 7.44 -9.27 -11.00
C MET A 143 8.78 -8.67 -11.46
N LEU A 144 9.90 -9.37 -11.21
CA LEU A 144 11.21 -8.94 -11.68
C LEU A 144 11.29 -8.88 -13.21
N LEU A 145 10.72 -9.84 -13.93
CA LEU A 145 10.62 -9.80 -15.39
C LEU A 145 9.85 -8.56 -15.86
N LEU A 146 8.73 -8.23 -15.20
CA LEU A 146 7.94 -7.05 -15.54
C LEU A 146 8.71 -5.74 -15.37
N VAL A 147 9.45 -5.62 -14.28
CA VAL A 147 10.09 -4.37 -13.86
C VAL A 147 11.42 -4.18 -14.59
N LEU A 148 12.20 -5.25 -14.78
CA LEU A 148 13.58 -5.16 -15.31
C LEU A 148 13.65 -5.27 -16.85
N VAL A 149 12.67 -5.90 -17.49
CA VAL A 149 12.67 -6.01 -18.96
C VAL A 149 12.42 -4.65 -19.58
N GLY A 150 13.40 -4.16 -20.33
CA GLY A 150 13.38 -2.85 -20.99
C GLY A 150 14.05 -1.73 -20.20
N ALA A 151 14.62 -2.01 -19.03
CA ALA A 151 15.49 -1.06 -18.33
C ALA A 151 16.85 -0.98 -19.05
N SER A 152 17.13 0.15 -19.72
CA SER A 152 18.31 0.33 -20.57
C SER A 152 19.61 0.55 -19.80
N ASP A 153 19.56 1.07 -18.57
CA ASP A 153 20.74 1.39 -17.77
C ASP A 153 20.65 0.83 -16.36
N PHE A 154 21.50 -0.17 -16.08
CA PHE A 154 21.58 -0.80 -14.76
C PHE A 154 22.65 -0.12 -13.88
N SER A 155 22.38 1.12 -13.47
CA SER A 155 23.18 1.80 -12.44
C SER A 155 22.38 1.80 -11.14
N ILE A 156 22.96 1.33 -10.05
CA ILE A 156 22.25 1.19 -8.76
C ILE A 156 22.10 2.55 -8.06
N GLY A 157 22.95 3.51 -8.37
CA GLY A 157 23.00 4.78 -7.64
C GLY A 157 23.64 4.64 -6.26
N ASN A 158 23.13 5.35 -5.27
CA ASN A 158 23.66 5.29 -3.90
C ASN A 158 23.16 4.03 -3.18
N PRO A 159 24.06 3.16 -2.65
CA PRO A 159 23.69 1.94 -1.93
C PRO A 159 22.75 2.16 -0.73
N TRP A 160 22.77 3.33 -0.11
CA TRP A 160 21.81 3.69 0.94
C TRP A 160 20.36 3.62 0.49
N GLY A 161 20.08 3.85 -0.82
CA GLY A 161 18.75 3.69 -1.38
C GLY A 161 18.20 2.27 -1.26
N ILE A 162 19.06 1.25 -1.35
CA ILE A 162 18.69 -0.15 -1.13
C ILE A 162 18.33 -0.35 0.35
N ALA A 163 19.13 0.19 1.28
CA ALA A 163 18.85 0.08 2.71
C ALA A 163 17.51 0.76 3.07
N PHE A 164 17.25 1.94 2.51
CA PHE A 164 15.96 2.64 2.69
C PHE A 164 14.80 1.83 2.13
N ALA A 165 14.93 1.21 0.93
CA ALA A 165 13.89 0.37 0.36
C ALA A 165 13.57 -0.84 1.26
N PHE A 166 14.58 -1.57 1.74
CA PHE A 166 14.36 -2.70 2.64
C PHE A 166 13.79 -2.27 4.00
N ALA A 167 14.21 -1.13 4.53
CA ALA A 167 13.63 -0.56 5.74
C ALA A 167 12.15 -0.19 5.51
N ALA A 168 11.81 0.44 4.37
CA ALA A 168 10.42 0.75 4.01
C ALA A 168 9.57 -0.52 3.93
N VAL A 169 10.04 -1.55 3.21
CA VAL A 169 9.34 -2.84 3.11
C VAL A 169 9.17 -3.48 4.47
N SER A 170 10.18 -3.44 5.33
CA SER A 170 10.11 -3.98 6.69
C SER A 170 9.04 -3.28 7.51
N THR A 171 8.94 -1.93 7.43
CA THR A 171 7.88 -1.18 8.13
C THR A 171 6.49 -1.53 7.59
N ALA A 172 6.33 -1.70 6.27
CA ALA A 172 5.06 -2.13 5.68
C ALA A 172 4.63 -3.53 6.15
N VAL A 173 5.57 -4.46 6.25
CA VAL A 173 5.29 -5.81 6.78
C VAL A 173 4.95 -5.74 8.27
N LEU A 174 5.69 -4.97 9.07
CA LEU A 174 5.39 -4.77 10.49
C LEU A 174 4.01 -4.15 10.70
N TYR A 175 3.62 -3.18 9.86
CA TYR A 175 2.26 -2.65 9.85
C TYR A 175 1.22 -3.76 9.64
N THR A 176 1.43 -4.65 8.66
CA THR A 176 0.51 -5.76 8.39
C THR A 176 0.37 -6.69 9.60
N ILE A 177 1.47 -6.91 10.33
CA ILE A 177 1.47 -7.68 11.58
C ILE A 177 0.69 -6.96 12.69
N VAL A 178 0.88 -5.65 12.83
CA VAL A 178 0.11 -4.84 13.78
C VAL A 178 -1.38 -4.91 13.45
N LEU A 179 -1.77 -4.78 12.18
CA LEU A 179 -3.17 -4.95 11.76
C LEU A 179 -3.76 -6.29 12.19
N ARG A 180 -2.97 -7.37 12.11
CA ARG A 180 -3.39 -8.71 12.52
C ARG A 180 -3.58 -8.82 14.04
N ARG A 181 -2.80 -8.05 14.81
CA ARG A 181 -2.89 -8.03 16.29
C ARG A 181 -4.00 -7.15 16.83
N ILE A 182 -4.49 -6.19 16.07
CA ILE A 182 -5.62 -5.35 16.49
C ILE A 182 -6.86 -6.24 16.66
N PRO A 183 -7.55 -6.18 17.82
CA PRO A 183 -8.70 -7.05 18.09
C PRO A 183 -9.78 -6.96 17.01
N SER A 184 -10.39 -8.12 16.69
CA SER A 184 -11.42 -8.24 15.65
C SER A 184 -12.72 -7.50 15.95
N ARG A 185 -12.91 -7.06 17.19
CA ARG A 185 -14.07 -6.23 17.60
C ARG A 185 -14.12 -4.89 16.88
N TYR A 186 -12.97 -4.34 16.48
CA TYR A 186 -12.92 -3.10 15.71
C TYR A 186 -13.17 -3.39 14.23
N ASN A 187 -14.07 -2.63 13.60
CA ASN A 187 -14.29 -2.73 12.17
C ASN A 187 -13.10 -2.14 11.35
N PRO A 188 -12.93 -2.52 10.08
CA PRO A 188 -11.81 -2.03 9.27
C PRO A 188 -11.76 -0.51 9.13
N LEU A 189 -12.91 0.17 9.03
CA LEU A 189 -12.97 1.64 8.95
C LEU A 189 -12.33 2.28 10.18
N SER A 190 -12.70 1.83 11.39
CA SER A 190 -12.15 2.36 12.64
C SER A 190 -10.65 2.13 12.74
N VAL A 191 -10.19 0.95 12.30
CA VAL A 191 -8.75 0.65 12.32
C VAL A 191 -7.98 1.59 11.42
N VAL A 192 -8.40 1.72 10.17
CA VAL A 192 -7.73 2.59 9.20
C VAL A 192 -7.78 4.05 9.65
N PHE A 193 -8.93 4.50 10.16
CA PHE A 193 -9.11 5.87 10.67
C PHE A 193 -8.10 6.21 11.78
N TYR A 194 -8.02 5.41 12.85
CA TYR A 194 -7.13 5.73 13.98
C TYR A 194 -5.65 5.53 13.64
N VAL A 195 -5.32 4.57 12.79
CA VAL A 195 -3.95 4.39 12.27
C VAL A 195 -3.51 5.59 11.44
N GLN A 196 -4.33 6.05 10.51
CA GLN A 196 -4.00 7.22 9.70
C GLN A 196 -4.02 8.53 10.49
N LEU A 197 -4.93 8.65 11.47
CA LEU A 197 -4.96 9.80 12.38
C LEU A 197 -3.66 9.91 13.19
N SER A 198 -3.15 8.80 13.72
CA SER A 198 -1.88 8.79 14.45
C SER A 198 -0.69 9.17 13.57
N ALA A 199 -0.68 8.75 12.29
CA ALA A 199 0.34 9.17 11.35
C ALA A 199 0.23 10.65 10.95
N LEU A 200 -0.99 11.17 10.76
CA LEU A 200 -1.21 12.57 10.43
C LEU A 200 -0.66 13.50 11.53
N VAL A 201 -0.85 13.11 12.80
CA VAL A 201 -0.27 13.87 13.96
C VAL A 201 1.24 13.98 13.85
N LEU A 202 1.93 13.01 13.25
CA LEU A 202 3.38 13.05 13.02
C LEU A 202 3.75 13.78 11.72
N PHE A 203 2.95 13.65 10.67
CA PHE A 203 3.21 14.31 9.38
C PHE A 203 3.00 15.82 9.44
N VAL A 204 2.04 16.34 10.21
CA VAL A 204 1.77 17.78 10.31
C VAL A 204 2.99 18.57 10.78
N PRO A 205 3.65 18.25 11.93
CA PRO A 205 4.85 18.95 12.32
C PRO A 205 6.01 18.76 11.35
N LEU A 206 6.16 17.57 10.74
CA LEU A 206 7.18 17.33 9.73
C LEU A 206 6.95 18.21 8.50
N CYS A 207 5.73 18.30 8.00
CA CYS A 207 5.36 19.19 6.90
C CYS A 207 5.64 20.67 7.23
N ALA A 208 5.36 21.10 8.46
CA ALA A 208 5.64 22.45 8.90
C ALA A 208 7.16 22.77 8.91
N CYS A 209 7.99 21.77 9.24
CA CYS A 209 9.46 21.91 9.25
C CYS A 209 10.09 21.81 7.84
N THR A 210 9.47 21.13 6.89
CA THR A 210 10.02 20.88 5.55
C THR A 210 9.43 21.85 4.52
N ASP A 211 8.14 21.68 4.20
CA ASP A 211 7.46 22.41 3.14
C ASP A 211 6.89 23.74 3.62
N GLY A 212 6.55 23.84 4.92
CA GLY A 212 5.94 25.02 5.53
C GLY A 212 4.63 25.42 4.87
N ILE A 213 4.30 26.71 4.97
CA ILE A 213 3.10 27.30 4.35
C ILE A 213 3.26 27.40 2.83
N SER A 214 4.50 27.44 2.33
CA SER A 214 4.78 27.58 0.89
C SER A 214 4.16 26.48 0.03
N GLY A 215 4.02 25.26 0.57
CA GLY A 215 3.35 24.17 -0.11
C GLY A 215 1.89 24.48 -0.43
N PHE A 216 1.18 25.12 0.48
CA PHE A 216 -0.23 25.49 0.28
C PHE A 216 -0.40 26.72 -0.62
N THR A 217 0.54 27.69 -0.59
CA THR A 217 0.47 28.88 -1.45
C THR A 217 0.64 28.55 -2.92
N ARG A 218 1.33 27.45 -3.27
CA ARG A 218 1.43 26.98 -4.66
C ARG A 218 0.07 26.61 -5.27
N LEU A 219 -0.86 26.11 -4.47
CA LEU A 219 -2.22 25.80 -4.95
C LEU A 219 -2.95 27.09 -5.40
N THR A 220 -2.78 28.20 -4.70
CA THR A 220 -3.43 29.47 -5.05
C THR A 220 -2.80 30.16 -6.26
N GLN A 221 -1.61 29.76 -6.65
CA GLN A 221 -0.88 30.28 -7.81
C GLN A 221 -1.01 29.40 -9.05
N ALA A 222 -1.56 28.19 -8.92
CA ALA A 222 -1.75 27.28 -10.05
C ALA A 222 -2.86 27.76 -10.99
N SER A 223 -2.72 27.49 -12.29
CA SER A 223 -3.80 27.70 -13.25
C SER A 223 -5.03 26.85 -12.91
N PRO A 224 -6.25 27.28 -13.29
CA PRO A 224 -7.47 26.53 -12.98
C PRO A 224 -7.45 25.07 -13.44
N ASP A 225 -6.91 24.81 -14.63
CA ASP A 225 -6.80 23.46 -15.18
C ASP A 225 -5.83 22.60 -14.35
N LEU A 226 -4.65 23.15 -14.06
CA LEU A 226 -3.63 22.46 -13.26
C LEU A 226 -4.12 22.21 -11.81
N LEU A 227 -4.86 23.16 -11.25
CA LEU A 227 -5.49 23.02 -9.94
C LEU A 227 -6.52 21.88 -9.94
N CYS A 228 -7.35 21.79 -10.97
CA CYS A 228 -8.35 20.73 -11.12
C CYS A 228 -7.69 19.36 -11.19
N HIS A 229 -6.66 19.18 -12.01
CA HIS A 229 -5.89 17.94 -12.11
C HIS A 229 -5.22 17.58 -10.77
N THR A 230 -4.57 18.52 -10.12
CA THR A 230 -3.91 18.33 -8.82
C THR A 230 -4.92 17.91 -7.73
N LEU A 231 -6.06 18.62 -7.62
CA LEU A 231 -7.09 18.30 -6.64
C LEU A 231 -7.76 16.96 -6.93
N GLY A 232 -7.99 16.65 -8.22
CA GLY A 232 -8.48 15.34 -8.65
C GLY A 232 -7.55 14.20 -8.26
N ALA A 233 -6.25 14.39 -8.47
CA ALA A 233 -5.22 13.44 -8.05
C ALA A 233 -5.18 13.26 -6.52
N VAL A 234 -5.22 14.35 -5.74
CA VAL A 234 -5.28 14.29 -4.28
C VAL A 234 -6.56 13.61 -3.79
N ALA A 235 -7.71 13.90 -4.43
CA ALA A 235 -8.98 13.25 -4.10
C ALA A 235 -8.93 11.73 -4.38
N TYR A 236 -8.36 11.31 -5.51
CA TYR A 236 -8.13 9.90 -5.80
C TYR A 236 -7.23 9.24 -4.75
N LEU A 237 -6.14 9.88 -4.39
CA LEU A 237 -5.22 9.37 -3.37
C LEU A 237 -5.87 9.29 -1.98
N ALA A 238 -6.72 10.26 -1.64
CA ALA A 238 -7.43 10.27 -0.37
C ALA A 238 -8.54 9.21 -0.33
N VAL A 239 -9.48 9.25 -1.28
CA VAL A 239 -10.66 8.37 -1.27
C VAL A 239 -10.29 6.95 -1.70
N GLY A 240 -9.65 6.81 -2.84
CA GLY A 240 -9.27 5.50 -3.40
C GLY A 240 -8.18 4.85 -2.58
N ALA A 241 -7.00 5.45 -2.59
CA ALA A 241 -5.81 4.78 -2.06
C ALA A 241 -5.73 4.81 -0.53
N SER A 242 -6.21 5.88 0.15
CA SER A 242 -6.11 5.98 1.61
C SER A 242 -7.36 5.47 2.35
N VAL A 243 -8.55 5.50 1.76
CA VAL A 243 -9.76 4.97 2.43
C VAL A 243 -10.09 3.58 1.91
N ILE A 244 -10.49 3.46 0.63
CA ILE A 244 -11.02 2.20 0.09
C ILE A 244 -9.97 1.10 0.11
N ALA A 245 -8.79 1.35 -0.46
CA ALA A 245 -7.75 0.33 -0.56
C ALA A 245 -7.24 -0.12 0.82
N PHE A 246 -7.03 0.80 1.77
CA PHE A 246 -6.60 0.42 3.13
C PHE A 246 -7.68 -0.34 3.90
N ILE A 247 -8.96 0.01 3.76
CA ILE A 247 -10.06 -0.75 4.37
C ILE A 247 -10.11 -2.18 3.81
N CYS A 248 -10.04 -2.32 2.49
CA CYS A 248 -10.01 -3.61 1.80
C CYS A 248 -8.81 -4.45 2.23
N PHE A 249 -7.62 -3.85 2.29
CA PHE A 249 -6.40 -4.51 2.72
C PHE A 249 -6.46 -4.92 4.20
N CYS A 250 -6.89 -4.03 5.09
CA CYS A 250 -7.08 -4.32 6.51
C CYS A 250 -8.04 -5.50 6.72
N TYR A 251 -9.16 -5.51 6.02
CA TYR A 251 -10.11 -6.62 6.06
C TYR A 251 -9.44 -7.94 5.64
N THR A 252 -8.70 -7.91 4.52
CA THR A 252 -8.05 -9.11 3.99
C THR A 252 -6.99 -9.68 4.92
N VAL A 253 -6.11 -8.83 5.47
CA VAL A 253 -5.08 -9.24 6.45
C VAL A 253 -5.71 -10.00 7.63
N ARG A 254 -6.85 -9.54 8.08
CA ARG A 254 -7.56 -10.16 9.21
C ARG A 254 -8.18 -11.51 8.88
N VAL A 255 -8.60 -11.70 7.63
CA VAL A 255 -9.31 -12.92 7.20
C VAL A 255 -8.35 -13.99 6.72
N ILE A 256 -7.43 -13.66 5.81
CA ILE A 256 -6.54 -14.66 5.18
C ILE A 256 -5.10 -14.64 5.69
N GLY A 257 -4.77 -13.73 6.61
CA GLY A 257 -3.45 -13.64 7.25
C GLY A 257 -2.46 -12.76 6.51
N VAL A 258 -1.28 -12.56 7.14
CA VAL A 258 -0.24 -11.64 6.69
C VAL A 258 0.43 -12.14 5.40
N THR A 259 0.93 -13.37 5.40
CA THR A 259 1.69 -13.95 4.29
C THR A 259 0.89 -13.94 2.98
N ARG A 260 -0.37 -14.44 3.03
CA ARG A 260 -1.21 -14.52 1.83
C ARG A 260 -1.63 -13.16 1.30
N THR A 261 -1.92 -12.22 2.20
CA THR A 261 -2.30 -10.86 1.79
C THR A 261 -1.14 -10.15 1.13
N ASN A 262 0.07 -10.24 1.71
CA ASN A 262 1.26 -9.60 1.16
C ASN A 262 1.69 -10.19 -0.19
N ALA A 263 1.43 -11.49 -0.45
CA ALA A 263 1.71 -12.09 -1.75
C ALA A 263 1.02 -11.33 -2.92
N PHE A 264 -0.15 -10.72 -2.67
CA PHE A 264 -0.84 -9.92 -3.68
C PHE A 264 -0.13 -8.62 -4.06
N ASN A 265 0.84 -8.13 -3.27
CA ASN A 265 1.62 -6.96 -3.67
C ASN A 265 2.37 -7.18 -4.99
N ASN A 266 2.76 -8.42 -5.33
CA ASN A 266 3.37 -8.74 -6.62
C ASN A 266 2.44 -8.50 -7.83
N VAL A 267 1.13 -8.36 -7.63
CA VAL A 267 0.17 -8.03 -8.72
C VAL A 267 0.21 -6.55 -9.09
N ARG A 268 0.65 -5.67 -8.18
CA ARG A 268 0.67 -4.21 -8.42
C ARG A 268 1.40 -3.84 -9.70
N PRO A 269 2.65 -4.29 -9.96
CA PRO A 269 3.34 -4.00 -11.21
C PRO A 269 2.59 -4.49 -12.46
N ALA A 270 1.88 -5.63 -12.36
CA ALA A 270 1.07 -6.13 -13.47
C ALA A 270 -0.10 -5.19 -13.80
N PHE A 271 -0.83 -4.72 -12.78
CA PHE A 271 -1.87 -3.72 -12.99
C PHE A 271 -1.29 -2.38 -13.47
N THR A 272 -0.14 -1.93 -12.95
CA THR A 272 0.54 -0.72 -13.44
C THR A 272 0.88 -0.86 -14.92
N ALA A 273 1.42 -2.00 -15.36
CA ALA A 273 1.71 -2.25 -16.77
C ALA A 273 0.45 -2.21 -17.64
N ILE A 274 -0.67 -2.73 -17.14
CA ILE A 274 -1.97 -2.64 -17.83
C ILE A 274 -2.45 -1.18 -17.92
N TRP A 275 -2.31 -0.38 -16.87
CA TRP A 275 -2.64 1.04 -16.89
C TRP A 275 -1.79 1.80 -17.93
N MET A 276 -0.48 1.52 -17.97
CA MET A 276 0.43 2.14 -18.96
C MET A 276 0.04 1.78 -20.41
N LEU A 277 -0.36 0.52 -20.66
CA LEU A 277 -0.87 0.09 -21.95
C LEU A 277 -2.17 0.82 -22.33
N LEU A 278 -3.15 0.90 -21.40
CA LEU A 278 -4.48 1.43 -21.69
C LEU A 278 -4.52 2.96 -21.80
N PHE A 279 -3.79 3.67 -20.97
CA PHE A 279 -3.86 5.14 -20.90
C PHE A 279 -2.74 5.85 -21.66
N PHE A 280 -1.58 5.19 -21.78
CA PHE A 280 -0.40 5.81 -22.43
C PHE A 280 0.01 5.10 -23.72
N GLY A 281 -0.69 4.03 -24.12
CA GLY A 281 -0.39 3.28 -25.35
C GLY A 281 0.97 2.57 -25.34
N GLU A 282 1.58 2.38 -24.16
CA GLU A 282 2.88 1.72 -24.04
C GLU A 282 2.78 0.25 -24.46
N GLN A 283 3.58 -0.16 -25.45
CA GLN A 283 3.60 -1.56 -25.87
C GLN A 283 4.36 -2.43 -24.87
N LEU A 284 3.73 -3.54 -24.49
CA LEU A 284 4.35 -4.52 -23.60
C LEU A 284 5.10 -5.59 -24.41
N PRO A 285 6.44 -5.68 -24.30
CA PRO A 285 7.18 -6.78 -24.90
C PRO A 285 6.69 -8.13 -24.37
N TRP A 286 6.82 -9.20 -25.18
CA TRP A 286 6.34 -10.53 -24.83
C TRP A 286 6.83 -11.04 -23.45
N ALA A 287 8.05 -10.68 -23.07
CA ALA A 287 8.61 -11.05 -21.78
C ALA A 287 7.83 -10.46 -20.57
N LYS A 288 7.24 -9.26 -20.72
CA LYS A 288 6.35 -8.69 -19.70
C LYS A 288 5.05 -9.48 -19.57
N TRP A 289 4.49 -10.02 -20.67
CA TRP A 289 3.34 -10.91 -20.63
C TRP A 289 3.64 -12.22 -19.90
N VAL A 290 4.83 -12.81 -20.12
CA VAL A 290 5.31 -13.98 -19.36
C VAL A 290 5.41 -13.62 -17.87
N GLY A 291 5.94 -12.44 -17.54
CA GLY A 291 5.99 -11.94 -16.16
C GLY A 291 4.60 -11.89 -15.50
N ILE A 292 3.60 -11.34 -16.19
CA ILE A 292 2.21 -11.30 -15.70
C ILE A 292 1.67 -12.72 -15.44
N LEU A 293 1.90 -13.65 -16.37
CA LEU A 293 1.48 -15.03 -16.23
C LEU A 293 2.14 -15.71 -15.00
N CYS A 294 3.44 -15.53 -14.81
CA CYS A 294 4.15 -16.02 -13.62
C CYS A 294 3.57 -15.45 -12.32
N ILE A 295 3.24 -14.15 -12.28
CA ILE A 295 2.60 -13.54 -11.11
C ILE A 295 1.27 -14.23 -10.81
N ILE A 296 0.43 -14.43 -11.79
CA ILE A 296 -0.88 -15.06 -11.63
C ILE A 296 -0.72 -16.50 -11.11
N ILE A 297 0.13 -17.31 -11.76
CA ILE A 297 0.41 -18.69 -11.34
C ILE A 297 0.94 -18.72 -9.90
N GLY A 298 1.94 -17.89 -9.59
CA GLY A 298 2.53 -17.83 -8.25
C GLY A 298 1.52 -17.47 -7.18
N LEU A 299 0.59 -16.55 -7.46
CA LEU A 299 -0.50 -16.22 -6.53
C LEU A 299 -1.44 -17.39 -6.29
N PHE A 300 -1.85 -18.12 -7.33
CA PHE A 300 -2.68 -19.31 -7.17
C PHE A 300 -1.97 -20.36 -6.31
N VAL A 301 -0.71 -20.64 -6.59
CA VAL A 301 0.10 -21.59 -5.81
C VAL A 301 0.20 -21.14 -4.34
N CYS A 302 0.46 -19.85 -4.09
CA CYS A 302 0.55 -19.31 -2.73
C CYS A 302 -0.75 -19.47 -1.91
N GLN A 303 -1.91 -19.50 -2.57
CA GLN A 303 -3.21 -19.62 -1.91
C GLN A 303 -3.61 -21.06 -1.62
N ILE A 304 -2.88 -22.07 -2.10
CA ILE A 304 -3.17 -23.47 -1.81
C ILE A 304 -3.07 -23.70 -0.30
N VAL A 305 -4.20 -24.11 0.29
CA VAL A 305 -4.29 -24.40 1.72
C VAL A 305 -3.84 -25.85 1.95
N GLN A 306 -2.72 -26.03 2.65
CA GLN A 306 -2.50 -27.33 3.29
C GLN A 306 -3.38 -27.40 4.53
N SER A 307 -4.26 -28.39 4.62
CA SER A 307 -4.88 -28.75 5.90
C SER A 307 -3.76 -29.02 6.91
N PRO A 308 -3.83 -28.45 8.12
CA PRO A 308 -2.84 -28.79 9.13
C PRO A 308 -2.87 -30.30 9.30
N LYS A 309 -1.73 -30.95 9.13
CA LYS A 309 -1.57 -32.34 9.56
C LYS A 309 -1.91 -32.34 11.05
N LYS A 310 -2.97 -33.09 11.40
CA LYS A 310 -3.36 -33.36 12.80
C LYS A 310 -2.22 -33.97 13.58
#